data_22d97802a10c6465957c1869f969c9b3
#
_entry.id   22d97802a10c6465957c1869f969c9b3
#
_cell.length_a   1.000
_cell.length_b   1.000
_cell.length_c   1.000
_cell.angle_alpha   90.00
_cell.angle_beta   90.00
_cell.angle_gamma   90.00
#
_symmetry.space_group_name_H-M   'P 1'
#
loop_
_entity.id
_entity.type
_entity.pdbx_description
1 polymer ?
#
loop_
_entity_poly.entity_id
_entity_poly.type
_entity_poly.pdbx_seq_one_letter_code
_entity_poly.pdbx_strand_id
1 'polypeptide(L)'
;MQNFLYLLIFVIFSFSLQAQEKPRYIFPVKPDSGKIVLSGNLGEIRPNHFHCGLDIVEKEGEPIFAIYKGFVSRIKVSSYGYGNVVYITHPETDHVSVYAHLSDFSPKLRRYITAKQYEQESFEVEIFPSPDELPIETKELIGFMGNTGNSFGSHLHFEIRTIADFVLNPQDFFKIQTDNLPPKLFQVAVTPLSPESRVEGKYQSFRSNVFGTPKGWRVAKPISAYGLVGLEGITWDVAEGTRSSFATSKARLRVDGKEIFSFHITNFPIYEVYALNLHINYKLSRQTGSNFQRFYQTEGNRLGIYKGNGKIMVEDGKEYQIELDLEDTHGNFRTLELTLQGKKPKETQTNDLISSGILSYDIDENTLIIKARYIPPKTGNIEIVLENNQSLTVPMAYTEKQQAVFLYDLRKGKPKIIRTKNIELPFRKKMIPSGRNFLYEDYFMKVFFQNGALADTAYLDFSSKTTHFTIGKIAEPLVWDAEITYNHKANTILDLKKAFLRHERGKEFFKELNDSTFSVKTAYLPGDFRITRDEIPPFVRLVRKTPEKLVFQIGDDNSGISHFKAYLNGKFLLMEYEHKNALLWTDPRTTEPLTGDFELQVFDKMGNMQVYKTIL
;
A
#
# COMPACT_ATOMS: atom_id res chain seq x y z
N MET A 1 40.39 65.78 -21.61
CA MET A 1 40.30 64.33 -21.73
C MET A 1 40.49 63.75 -20.34
N GLN A 2 39.39 63.54 -19.64
CA GLN A 2 39.36 62.99 -18.27
C GLN A 2 38.84 61.56 -18.33
N ASN A 3 39.69 60.63 -17.92
CA ASN A 3 39.33 59.23 -17.79
C ASN A 3 38.59 59.00 -16.47
N PHE A 4 37.31 58.59 -16.55
CA PHE A 4 36.52 58.12 -15.39
C PHE A 4 36.78 56.60 -15.19
N LEU A 5 37.39 56.28 -14.07
CA LEU A 5 37.62 54.90 -13.62
C LEU A 5 36.44 54.45 -12.76
N TYR A 6 35.58 53.57 -13.24
CA TYR A 6 34.52 52.99 -12.44
C TYR A 6 35.07 51.81 -11.62
N LEU A 7 35.10 52.01 -10.30
CA LEU A 7 35.45 50.98 -9.33
C LEU A 7 34.20 50.12 -9.03
N LEU A 8 34.11 48.90 -9.54
CA LEU A 8 33.04 47.96 -9.28
C LEU A 8 33.29 47.25 -7.94
N ILE A 9 32.58 47.64 -6.88
CA ILE A 9 32.63 46.96 -5.57
C ILE A 9 31.70 45.74 -5.64
N PHE A 10 32.28 44.53 -5.74
CA PHE A 10 31.59 43.26 -5.56
C PHE A 10 31.40 43.03 -4.06
N VAL A 11 30.19 43.22 -3.55
CA VAL A 11 29.80 42.78 -2.20
C VAL A 11 29.49 41.30 -2.29
N ILE A 12 30.42 40.44 -1.87
CA ILE A 12 30.23 39.01 -1.72
C ILE A 12 29.40 38.81 -0.44
N PHE A 13 28.09 38.62 -0.58
CA PHE A 13 27.27 38.08 0.52
C PHE A 13 27.61 36.60 0.70
N SER A 14 28.48 36.33 1.66
CA SER A 14 28.73 34.97 2.14
C SER A 14 27.48 34.52 2.89
N PHE A 15 26.54 33.83 2.21
CA PHE A 15 25.55 33.03 2.90
C PHE A 15 26.30 31.87 3.60
N SER A 16 26.55 32.04 4.88
CA SER A 16 26.90 30.92 5.73
C SER A 16 25.69 29.98 5.75
N LEU A 17 25.73 28.88 5.01
CA LEU A 17 24.89 27.74 5.30
C LEU A 17 25.31 27.25 6.70
N GLN A 18 24.72 27.82 7.75
CA GLN A 18 24.72 27.15 9.03
C GLN A 18 23.97 25.83 8.82
N ALA A 19 24.68 24.73 8.92
CA ALA A 19 24.06 23.42 9.05
C ALA A 19 23.13 23.53 10.26
N GLN A 20 21.83 23.53 10.01
CA GLN A 20 20.83 23.63 11.05
C GLN A 20 21.03 22.39 11.93
N GLU A 21 21.48 22.55 13.17
CA GLU A 21 21.61 21.43 14.10
C GLU A 21 20.27 20.70 14.16
N LYS A 22 20.30 19.37 13.97
CA LYS A 22 19.07 18.56 14.07
C LYS A 22 18.41 18.84 15.43
N PRO A 23 17.10 19.10 15.47
CA PRO A 23 16.40 19.39 16.71
C PRO A 23 16.59 18.24 17.70
N ARG A 24 16.89 18.59 18.94
CA ARG A 24 17.09 17.59 19.99
C ARG A 24 15.74 17.15 20.56
N TYR A 25 15.12 16.20 19.88
CA TYR A 25 13.87 15.59 20.34
C TYR A 25 14.10 14.66 21.54
N ILE A 26 13.11 14.57 22.40
CA ILE A 26 13.06 13.53 23.43
C ILE A 26 12.28 12.32 22.87
N PHE A 27 12.60 11.13 23.36
CA PHE A 27 11.84 9.94 22.98
C PHE A 27 10.44 9.98 23.59
N PRO A 28 9.36 9.59 22.83
CA PRO A 28 7.98 9.82 23.27
C PRO A 28 7.53 8.92 24.44
N VAL A 29 8.27 7.85 24.73
CA VAL A 29 7.96 6.87 25.78
C VAL A 29 9.14 6.76 26.73
N LYS A 30 8.87 6.57 28.03
CA LYS A 30 9.89 6.20 28.99
C LYS A 30 9.72 4.73 29.37
N PRO A 31 10.45 3.81 28.74
CA PRO A 31 10.22 2.38 28.95
C PRO A 31 10.55 1.95 30.37
N ASP A 32 9.68 1.16 31.01
CA ASP A 32 9.86 0.62 32.35
C ASP A 32 11.15 -0.21 32.48
N SER A 33 11.49 -0.98 31.44
CA SER A 33 12.69 -1.81 31.38
C SER A 33 13.99 -1.04 31.13
N GLY A 34 13.90 0.24 30.80
CA GLY A 34 15.02 1.04 30.29
C GLY A 34 15.45 0.67 28.86
N LYS A 35 14.76 -0.30 28.22
CA LYS A 35 15.00 -0.75 26.85
C LYS A 35 13.81 -0.42 25.96
N ILE A 36 14.06 0.20 24.81
CA ILE A 36 13.05 0.45 23.79
C ILE A 36 12.85 -0.83 22.99
N VAL A 37 11.60 -1.31 22.92
CA VAL A 37 11.23 -2.45 22.09
C VAL A 37 10.39 -1.95 20.92
N LEU A 38 10.80 -2.29 19.70
CA LEU A 38 10.08 -1.97 18.49
C LEU A 38 9.39 -3.22 17.93
N SER A 39 8.23 -3.06 17.31
CA SER A 39 7.55 -4.10 16.53
C SER A 39 7.42 -3.75 15.05
N GLY A 40 7.77 -2.53 14.64
CA GLY A 40 7.79 -2.06 13.26
C GLY A 40 8.63 -0.81 13.09
N ASN A 41 9.20 -0.61 11.89
CA ASN A 41 9.98 0.57 11.54
C ASN A 41 9.51 1.17 10.21
N LEU A 42 10.07 2.35 9.85
CA LEU A 42 9.76 3.02 8.59
C LEU A 42 10.08 2.11 7.40
N GLY A 43 9.15 2.06 6.45
CA GLY A 43 9.34 1.33 5.19
C GLY A 43 9.08 -0.17 5.27
N GLU A 44 8.67 -0.69 6.43
CA GLU A 44 8.22 -2.07 6.53
C GLU A 44 7.06 -2.33 5.55
N ILE A 45 7.13 -3.47 4.87
CA ILE A 45 6.14 -3.87 3.88
C ILE A 45 4.88 -4.38 4.59
N ARG A 46 3.87 -3.53 4.67
CA ARG A 46 2.53 -3.89 5.15
C ARG A 46 1.65 -4.33 3.96
N PRO A 47 0.52 -5.01 4.20
CA PRO A 47 -0.42 -5.24 3.11
C PRO A 47 -0.78 -3.93 2.43
N ASN A 48 -0.28 -3.70 1.19
CA ASN A 48 -0.65 -2.59 0.32
C ASN A 48 -0.08 -1.19 0.63
N HIS A 49 0.77 -1.02 1.64
CA HIS A 49 1.41 0.26 1.93
C HIS A 49 2.73 0.08 2.68
N PHE A 50 3.60 1.10 2.60
CA PHE A 50 4.75 1.20 3.50
C PHE A 50 4.31 1.63 4.89
N HIS A 51 4.91 1.05 5.91
CA HIS A 51 4.77 1.53 7.28
C HIS A 51 5.40 2.92 7.42
N CYS A 52 4.67 3.86 8.05
CA CYS A 52 5.01 5.29 8.04
C CYS A 52 5.76 5.76 9.28
N GLY A 53 6.12 4.87 10.20
CA GLY A 53 6.70 5.30 11.47
C GLY A 53 7.41 4.21 12.24
N LEU A 54 7.40 4.35 13.56
CA LEU A 54 7.84 3.32 14.50
C LEU A 54 6.65 2.78 15.27
N ASP A 55 6.58 1.47 15.45
CA ASP A 55 5.68 0.83 16.39
C ASP A 55 6.47 0.51 17.66
N ILE A 56 6.26 1.32 18.71
CA ILE A 56 6.96 1.23 20.00
C ILE A 56 6.09 0.42 20.95
N VAL A 57 6.62 -0.69 21.46
CA VAL A 57 5.87 -1.65 22.29
C VAL A 57 6.15 -1.41 23.77
N GLU A 58 5.08 -1.18 24.52
CA GLU A 58 5.03 -1.20 25.97
C GLU A 58 3.63 -1.65 26.42
N LYS A 59 3.43 -1.74 27.75
CA LYS A 59 2.12 -2.12 28.30
C LYS A 59 1.06 -1.04 27.99
N GLU A 60 -0.17 -1.46 27.90
CA GLU A 60 -1.32 -0.56 27.79
C GLU A 60 -1.38 0.39 29.00
N GLY A 61 -1.66 1.67 28.73
CA GLY A 61 -1.68 2.71 29.74
C GLY A 61 -0.33 3.38 30.04
N GLU A 62 0.77 2.98 29.36
CA GLU A 62 2.06 3.66 29.49
C GLU A 62 1.96 5.12 29.02
N PRO A 63 2.48 6.11 29.82
CA PRO A 63 2.41 7.53 29.46
C PRO A 63 3.18 7.85 28.18
N ILE A 64 2.57 8.66 27.31
CA ILE A 64 3.13 9.15 26.05
C ILE A 64 3.36 10.66 26.16
N PHE A 65 4.55 11.11 25.76
CA PHE A 65 4.99 12.49 25.91
C PHE A 65 5.29 13.17 24.58
N ALA A 66 5.05 14.48 24.50
CA ALA A 66 5.43 15.29 23.35
C ALA A 66 6.95 15.32 23.17
N ILE A 67 7.43 15.03 21.96
CA ILE A 67 8.87 14.99 21.65
C ILE A 67 9.52 16.38 21.68
N TYR A 68 8.74 17.43 21.42
CA TYR A 68 9.16 18.81 21.35
C TYR A 68 7.98 19.75 21.56
N LYS A 69 8.25 21.03 21.89
CA LYS A 69 7.22 22.07 22.02
C LYS A 69 6.55 22.39 20.69
N GLY A 70 5.30 22.82 20.74
CA GLY A 70 4.51 23.18 19.58
C GLY A 70 3.05 23.38 19.94
N PHE A 71 2.15 22.96 19.06
CA PHE A 71 0.70 23.00 19.29
C PHE A 71 0.02 21.79 18.66
N VAL A 72 -1.08 21.37 19.24
CA VAL A 72 -1.90 20.31 18.65
C VAL A 72 -2.60 20.86 17.41
N SER A 73 -2.26 20.33 16.24
CA SER A 73 -2.83 20.76 14.97
C SER A 73 -3.98 19.89 14.48
N ARG A 74 -4.09 18.66 14.98
CA ARG A 74 -5.19 17.74 14.65
C ARG A 74 -5.36 16.71 15.76
N ILE A 75 -6.61 16.39 16.09
CA ILE A 75 -6.99 15.25 16.94
C ILE A 75 -8.06 14.47 16.22
N LYS A 76 -7.96 13.15 16.29
CA LYS A 76 -9.03 12.27 15.79
C LYS A 76 -9.33 11.17 16.79
N VAL A 77 -10.61 10.95 17.04
CA VAL A 77 -11.17 9.78 17.72
C VAL A 77 -11.90 8.97 16.66
N SER A 78 -11.47 7.75 16.41
CA SER A 78 -12.07 6.90 15.37
C SER A 78 -11.99 5.44 15.78
N SER A 79 -12.98 4.66 15.37
CA SER A 79 -13.00 3.21 15.56
C SER A 79 -11.99 2.48 14.68
N TYR A 80 -11.54 3.10 13.58
CA TYR A 80 -10.67 2.49 12.55
C TYR A 80 -9.40 3.30 12.30
N GLY A 81 -8.50 2.74 11.49
CA GLY A 81 -7.26 3.39 11.10
C GLY A 81 -6.34 3.61 12.31
N TYR A 82 -5.92 4.85 12.54
CA TYR A 82 -5.07 5.23 13.67
C TYR A 82 -5.78 5.23 15.05
N GLY A 83 -7.09 4.99 15.07
CA GLY A 83 -7.84 5.04 16.33
C GLY A 83 -7.82 6.44 16.95
N ASN A 84 -7.46 6.50 18.24
CA ASN A 84 -7.21 7.74 18.94
C ASN A 84 -5.84 8.26 18.55
N VAL A 85 -5.77 9.45 17.93
CA VAL A 85 -4.51 10.01 17.41
C VAL A 85 -4.41 11.51 17.65
N VAL A 86 -3.20 11.96 17.96
CA VAL A 86 -2.83 13.38 18.13
C VAL A 86 -1.72 13.73 17.15
N TYR A 87 -1.84 14.87 16.50
CA TYR A 87 -0.82 15.48 15.66
C TYR A 87 -0.35 16.77 16.33
N ILE A 88 0.96 16.92 16.50
CA ILE A 88 1.57 18.12 17.05
C ILE A 88 2.46 18.76 16.00
N THR A 89 2.17 19.99 15.62
CA THR A 89 3.03 20.79 14.76
C THR A 89 4.08 21.51 15.60
N HIS A 90 5.33 21.45 15.15
CA HIS A 90 6.52 22.03 15.76
C HIS A 90 7.07 23.14 14.85
N PRO A 91 6.64 24.41 14.99
CA PRO A 91 7.01 25.49 14.05
C PRO A 91 8.50 25.77 13.95
N GLU A 92 9.26 25.57 15.02
CA GLU A 92 10.72 25.83 15.03
C GLU A 92 11.52 24.81 14.21
N THR A 93 10.92 23.67 13.86
CA THR A 93 11.62 22.57 13.16
C THR A 93 10.98 22.19 11.84
N ASP A 94 9.83 22.82 11.49
CA ASP A 94 9.00 22.48 10.35
C ASP A 94 8.57 21.00 10.31
N HIS A 95 8.41 20.40 11.50
CA HIS A 95 7.97 19.01 11.64
C HIS A 95 6.60 18.89 12.30
N VAL A 96 5.97 17.73 12.05
CA VAL A 96 4.75 17.27 12.71
C VAL A 96 5.03 15.91 13.34
N SER A 97 4.77 15.74 14.63
CA SER A 97 4.79 14.43 15.29
C SER A 97 3.38 13.85 15.40
N VAL A 98 3.25 12.54 15.18
CA VAL A 98 1.97 11.80 15.20
C VAL A 98 2.04 10.71 16.26
N TYR A 99 1.02 10.64 17.11
CA TYR A 99 0.90 9.69 18.22
C TYR A 99 -0.42 8.96 18.08
N ALA A 100 -0.38 7.71 17.62
CA ALA A 100 -1.58 6.95 17.29
C ALA A 100 -1.78 5.71 18.18
N HIS A 101 -2.95 5.09 18.06
CA HIS A 101 -3.43 3.94 18.82
C HIS A 101 -3.58 4.17 20.33
N LEU A 102 -3.71 5.43 20.77
CA LEU A 102 -3.81 5.78 22.18
C LEU A 102 -5.05 5.13 22.83
N SER A 103 -4.88 4.60 24.06
CA SER A 103 -6.01 4.13 24.87
C SER A 103 -6.84 5.29 25.38
N ASP A 104 -6.17 6.37 25.80
CA ASP A 104 -6.79 7.60 26.24
C ASP A 104 -5.85 8.80 26.01
N PHE A 105 -6.38 9.99 26.11
CA PHE A 105 -5.66 11.26 25.99
C PHE A 105 -5.29 11.81 27.38
N SER A 106 -4.33 12.75 27.42
CA SER A 106 -4.04 13.47 28.66
C SER A 106 -5.27 14.21 29.19
N PRO A 107 -5.37 14.51 30.51
CA PRO A 107 -6.53 15.22 31.06
C PRO A 107 -6.84 16.56 30.39
N LYS A 108 -5.80 17.27 29.90
CA LYS A 108 -5.95 18.52 29.13
C LYS A 108 -6.65 18.27 27.81
N LEU A 109 -6.13 17.35 27.01
CA LEU A 109 -6.67 17.02 25.68
C LEU A 109 -8.04 16.35 25.80
N ARG A 110 -8.21 15.46 26.78
CA ARG A 110 -9.48 14.76 26.98
C ARG A 110 -10.64 15.73 27.27
N ARG A 111 -10.43 16.74 28.13
CA ARG A 111 -11.47 17.76 28.37
C ARG A 111 -11.89 18.47 27.08
N TYR A 112 -10.92 18.84 26.27
CA TYR A 112 -11.19 19.51 25.00
C TYR A 112 -11.96 18.60 24.02
N ILE A 113 -11.51 17.36 23.88
CA ILE A 113 -12.15 16.34 23.00
C ILE A 113 -13.58 16.06 23.47
N THR A 114 -13.77 15.81 24.77
CA THR A 114 -15.09 15.51 25.33
C THR A 114 -16.08 16.67 25.08
N ALA A 115 -15.64 17.92 25.25
CA ALA A 115 -16.49 19.07 24.92
C ALA A 115 -16.94 19.06 23.45
N LYS A 116 -16.02 18.71 22.53
CA LYS A 116 -16.33 18.59 21.08
C LYS A 116 -17.22 17.39 20.77
N GLN A 117 -17.05 16.26 21.48
CA GLN A 117 -17.93 15.10 21.35
C GLN A 117 -19.36 15.41 21.78
N TYR A 118 -19.55 16.16 22.89
CA TYR A 118 -20.86 16.64 23.33
C TYR A 118 -21.46 17.69 22.39
N GLU A 119 -20.62 18.64 21.89
CA GLU A 119 -21.05 19.65 20.91
C GLU A 119 -21.56 19.00 19.60
N GLN A 120 -20.91 17.94 19.16
CA GLN A 120 -21.26 17.23 17.91
C GLN A 120 -22.21 16.04 18.15
N GLU A 121 -22.55 15.71 19.39
CA GLU A 121 -23.26 14.51 19.76
C GLU A 121 -22.72 13.25 19.07
N SER A 122 -21.41 13.06 19.14
CA SER A 122 -20.71 11.97 18.44
C SER A 122 -19.55 11.42 19.25
N PHE A 123 -19.39 10.09 19.21
CA PHE A 123 -18.19 9.44 19.72
C PHE A 123 -16.97 9.74 18.83
N GLU A 124 -17.13 9.56 17.52
CA GLU A 124 -16.05 9.86 16.57
C GLU A 124 -16.04 11.35 16.25
N VAL A 125 -14.86 11.95 16.41
CA VAL A 125 -14.63 13.38 16.09
C VAL A 125 -13.28 13.55 15.40
N GLU A 126 -13.23 14.53 14.51
CA GLU A 126 -11.99 15.01 13.90
C GLU A 126 -11.92 16.51 14.07
N ILE A 127 -10.90 16.99 14.80
CA ILE A 127 -10.80 18.35 15.31
C ILE A 127 -9.48 18.95 14.82
N PHE A 128 -9.52 20.21 14.40
CA PHE A 128 -8.36 20.99 13.97
C PHE A 128 -8.27 22.27 14.84
N PRO A 129 -7.62 22.18 16.01
CA PRO A 129 -7.46 23.35 16.89
C PRO A 129 -6.59 24.42 16.24
N SER A 130 -6.89 25.68 16.53
CA SER A 130 -5.99 26.78 16.19
C SER A 130 -4.71 26.73 17.05
N PRO A 131 -3.58 27.32 16.59
CA PRO A 131 -2.28 27.18 17.27
C PRO A 131 -2.27 27.63 18.74
N ASP A 132 -3.13 28.57 19.12
CA ASP A 132 -3.25 29.14 20.47
C ASP A 132 -4.22 28.38 21.39
N GLU A 133 -5.07 27.48 20.86
CA GLU A 133 -6.02 26.72 21.68
C GLU A 133 -5.36 25.63 22.51
N LEU A 134 -4.42 24.89 21.92
CA LEU A 134 -3.76 23.75 22.56
C LEU A 134 -2.24 23.82 22.39
N PRO A 135 -1.55 24.80 22.98
CA PRO A 135 -0.08 24.80 23.03
C PRO A 135 0.43 23.62 23.84
N ILE A 136 1.56 23.06 23.44
CA ILE A 136 2.20 21.88 24.04
C ILE A 136 3.65 22.21 24.34
N GLU A 137 4.10 21.83 25.54
CA GLU A 137 5.50 21.91 25.95
C GLU A 137 6.25 20.61 25.71
N THR A 138 7.58 20.69 25.58
CA THR A 138 8.43 19.49 25.50
C THR A 138 8.25 18.66 26.78
N LYS A 139 8.05 17.33 26.63
CA LYS A 139 7.72 16.37 27.70
C LYS A 139 6.33 16.53 28.30
N GLU A 140 5.46 17.34 27.74
CA GLU A 140 4.07 17.37 28.19
C GLU A 140 3.39 16.02 27.90
N LEU A 141 2.57 15.54 28.83
CA LEU A 141 1.78 14.32 28.68
C LEU A 141 0.74 14.51 27.58
N ILE A 142 0.75 13.65 26.55
CA ILE A 142 -0.18 13.66 25.42
C ILE A 142 -1.33 12.68 25.64
N GLY A 143 -1.02 11.48 26.14
CA GLY A 143 -1.97 10.42 26.33
C GLY A 143 -1.31 9.15 26.84
N PHE A 144 -1.97 8.03 26.61
CA PHE A 144 -1.53 6.73 27.12
C PHE A 144 -1.51 5.71 25.99
N MET A 145 -0.51 4.84 26.00
CA MET A 145 -0.36 3.76 25.04
C MET A 145 -1.60 2.85 25.04
N GLY A 146 -2.01 2.43 23.86
CA GLY A 146 -3.19 1.62 23.72
C GLY A 146 -3.18 0.69 22.51
N ASN A 147 -4.39 0.33 22.10
CA ASN A 147 -4.63 -0.60 20.99
C ASN A 147 -5.89 -0.20 20.19
N THR A 148 -6.20 1.11 20.11
CA THR A 148 -7.38 1.60 19.38
C THR A 148 -7.16 1.58 17.86
N GLY A 149 -8.25 1.58 17.08
CA GLY A 149 -8.16 1.53 15.62
C GLY A 149 -7.70 0.18 15.08
N ASN A 150 -7.05 0.19 13.91
CA ASN A 150 -6.54 -1.02 13.23
C ASN A 150 -5.19 -1.47 13.81
N SER A 151 -5.18 -1.89 15.06
CA SER A 151 -4.01 -2.34 15.81
C SER A 151 -4.24 -3.75 16.38
N PHE A 152 -3.18 -4.57 16.47
CA PHE A 152 -3.25 -5.97 16.92
C PHE A 152 -2.52 -6.22 18.26
N GLY A 153 -2.31 -5.18 19.05
CA GLY A 153 -1.66 -5.28 20.34
C GLY A 153 -1.27 -3.90 20.87
N SER A 154 -0.97 -3.79 22.16
CA SER A 154 -0.57 -2.52 22.78
C SER A 154 0.74 -2.01 22.18
N HIS A 155 0.72 -0.86 21.52
CA HIS A 155 1.88 -0.13 21.04
C HIS A 155 1.53 1.32 20.73
N LEU A 156 2.55 2.17 20.67
CA LEU A 156 2.46 3.51 20.10
C LEU A 156 2.93 3.45 18.66
N HIS A 157 2.04 3.74 17.69
CA HIS A 157 2.47 4.09 16.34
C HIS A 157 2.89 5.56 16.33
N PHE A 158 4.17 5.80 16.07
CA PHE A 158 4.78 7.12 16.16
C PHE A 158 5.42 7.54 14.84
N GLU A 159 5.09 8.74 14.37
CA GLU A 159 5.66 9.28 13.14
C GLU A 159 6.29 10.66 13.36
N ILE A 160 7.27 10.99 12.52
CA ILE A 160 7.74 12.36 12.29
C ILE A 160 7.52 12.66 10.81
N ARG A 161 6.84 13.77 10.53
CA ARG A 161 6.61 14.26 9.17
C ARG A 161 7.13 15.68 9.04
N THR A 162 7.43 16.10 7.82
CA THR A 162 7.54 17.54 7.52
C THR A 162 6.15 18.16 7.44
N ILE A 163 6.04 19.49 7.52
CA ILE A 163 4.78 20.21 7.28
C ILE A 163 4.25 20.03 5.84
N ALA A 164 5.09 19.57 4.92
CA ALA A 164 4.72 19.18 3.55
C ALA A 164 4.32 17.68 3.41
N ASP A 165 4.01 17.02 4.53
CA ASP A 165 3.59 15.61 4.59
C ASP A 165 4.61 14.59 4.02
N PHE A 166 5.91 14.87 4.10
CA PHE A 166 6.93 13.85 3.92
C PHE A 166 7.12 13.09 5.23
N VAL A 167 6.92 11.79 5.20
CA VAL A 167 7.24 10.88 6.31
C VAL A 167 8.75 10.76 6.42
N LEU A 168 9.29 10.99 7.60
CA LEU A 168 10.72 10.89 7.90
C LEU A 168 11.01 9.65 8.75
N ASN A 169 12.24 9.12 8.66
CA ASN A 169 12.62 8.02 9.54
C ASN A 169 12.82 8.51 10.98
N PRO A 170 11.96 8.13 11.95
CA PRO A 170 12.14 8.60 13.32
C PRO A 170 13.45 8.11 13.97
N GLN A 171 14.04 6.99 13.49
CA GLN A 171 15.32 6.47 13.98
C GLN A 171 16.49 7.43 13.72
N ASP A 172 16.35 8.38 12.78
CA ASP A 172 17.37 9.41 12.53
C ASP A 172 17.43 10.49 13.62
N PHE A 173 16.41 10.58 14.47
CA PHE A 173 16.26 11.60 15.51
C PHE A 173 16.53 11.07 16.91
N PHE A 174 16.54 9.75 17.11
CA PHE A 174 16.69 9.11 18.41
C PHE A 174 17.81 8.08 18.41
N LYS A 175 18.58 8.04 19.48
CA LYS A 175 19.48 6.90 19.73
C LYS A 175 18.66 5.74 20.28
N ILE A 176 18.09 4.94 19.39
CA ILE A 176 17.46 3.66 19.74
C ILE A 176 18.58 2.61 19.88
N GLN A 177 18.32 1.56 20.65
CA GLN A 177 19.31 0.51 20.96
C GLN A 177 20.13 0.08 19.74
N THR A 178 21.43 -0.22 19.96
CA THR A 178 22.29 -0.84 18.95
C THR A 178 21.78 -2.24 18.64
N ASP A 179 21.48 -2.48 17.37
CA ASP A 179 21.26 -3.78 16.81
C ASP A 179 22.53 -4.25 16.08
N ASN A 180 22.89 -5.53 16.24
CA ASN A 180 24.05 -6.13 15.57
C ASN A 180 23.66 -7.24 14.59
N LEU A 181 22.35 -7.42 14.35
CA LEU A 181 21.84 -8.47 13.47
C LEU A 181 21.59 -7.89 12.07
N PRO A 182 22.30 -8.37 11.05
CA PRO A 182 22.03 -7.92 9.70
C PRO A 182 20.72 -8.48 9.15
N PRO A 183 20.11 -7.82 8.14
CA PRO A 183 18.94 -8.33 7.44
C PRO A 183 19.08 -9.76 6.97
N LYS A 184 17.98 -10.48 6.83
CA LYS A 184 17.90 -11.84 6.32
C LYS A 184 17.41 -11.86 4.88
N LEU A 185 17.96 -12.77 4.09
CA LEU A 185 17.52 -13.07 2.72
C LEU A 185 17.10 -14.54 2.66
N PHE A 186 15.88 -14.78 2.18
CA PHE A 186 15.30 -16.14 2.18
C PHE A 186 15.31 -16.77 0.80
N GLN A 187 14.98 -16.00 -0.21
CA GLN A 187 14.90 -16.47 -1.58
C GLN A 187 15.21 -15.32 -2.53
N VAL A 188 15.77 -15.62 -3.67
CA VAL A 188 15.93 -14.66 -4.79
C VAL A 188 15.15 -15.12 -6.01
N ALA A 189 14.80 -14.17 -6.85
CA ALA A 189 14.27 -14.44 -8.18
C ALA A 189 15.03 -13.61 -9.21
N VAL A 190 15.24 -14.20 -10.39
CA VAL A 190 15.69 -13.48 -11.59
C VAL A 190 14.50 -13.46 -12.55
N THR A 191 14.10 -12.26 -12.96
CA THR A 191 12.88 -12.03 -13.74
C THR A 191 13.22 -11.45 -15.11
N PRO A 192 12.72 -12.03 -16.22
CA PRO A 192 12.90 -11.46 -17.56
C PRO A 192 12.05 -10.18 -17.70
N LEU A 193 12.64 -9.10 -18.24
CA LEU A 193 12.01 -7.77 -18.32
C LEU A 193 11.69 -7.32 -19.77
N SER A 194 11.89 -8.18 -20.76
CA SER A 194 11.51 -7.91 -22.14
C SER A 194 11.13 -9.20 -22.86
N PRO A 195 10.33 -9.16 -23.94
CA PRO A 195 9.93 -10.36 -24.69
C PRO A 195 11.10 -11.18 -25.25
N GLU A 196 12.25 -10.57 -25.45
CA GLU A 196 13.48 -11.22 -25.93
C GLU A 196 14.23 -11.94 -24.80
N SER A 197 13.93 -11.58 -23.54
CA SER A 197 14.64 -12.09 -22.37
C SER A 197 14.21 -13.49 -21.98
N ARG A 198 15.14 -14.27 -21.45
CA ARG A 198 14.92 -15.61 -20.91
C ARG A 198 15.69 -15.80 -19.61
N VAL A 199 15.08 -16.52 -18.69
CA VAL A 199 15.76 -17.06 -17.50
C VAL A 199 15.47 -18.55 -17.45
N GLU A 200 16.52 -19.38 -17.33
CA GLU A 200 16.43 -20.84 -17.48
C GLU A 200 15.65 -21.26 -18.74
N GLY A 201 15.90 -20.53 -19.85
CA GLY A 201 15.30 -20.77 -21.17
C GLY A 201 13.85 -20.35 -21.32
N LYS A 202 13.22 -19.71 -20.33
CA LYS A 202 11.81 -19.34 -20.32
C LYS A 202 11.58 -17.86 -20.01
N TYR A 203 10.43 -17.36 -20.39
CA TYR A 203 9.92 -16.05 -19.99
C TYR A 203 9.06 -16.21 -18.73
N GLN A 204 9.73 -16.36 -17.59
CA GLN A 204 9.12 -16.37 -16.25
C GLN A 204 10.18 -16.15 -15.19
N SER A 205 9.81 -15.62 -14.05
CA SER A 205 10.71 -15.48 -12.89
C SER A 205 11.21 -16.85 -12.44
N PHE A 206 12.53 -17.00 -12.37
CA PHE A 206 13.18 -18.19 -11.82
C PHE A 206 13.56 -17.91 -10.38
N ARG A 207 13.04 -18.71 -9.46
CA ARG A 207 13.27 -18.60 -8.02
C ARG A 207 14.36 -19.57 -7.57
N SER A 208 15.30 -19.09 -6.76
CA SER A 208 16.35 -19.89 -6.17
C SER A 208 16.44 -19.67 -4.67
N ASN A 209 16.65 -20.72 -3.92
CA ASN A 209 17.00 -20.64 -2.52
C ASN A 209 18.42 -20.08 -2.37
N VAL A 210 18.66 -19.38 -1.27
CA VAL A 210 19.97 -18.90 -0.88
C VAL A 210 20.55 -19.74 0.25
N PHE A 211 21.88 -19.85 0.28
CA PHE A 211 22.61 -20.60 1.28
C PHE A 211 23.53 -19.66 2.06
N GLY A 212 23.49 -19.75 3.38
CA GLY A 212 24.35 -18.96 4.24
C GLY A 212 25.83 -19.33 4.07
N THR A 213 26.68 -18.30 4.09
CA THR A 213 28.14 -18.40 4.14
C THR A 213 28.65 -17.54 5.30
N PRO A 214 29.93 -17.68 5.75
CA PRO A 214 30.47 -16.81 6.78
C PRO A 214 30.42 -15.31 6.42
N LYS A 215 30.42 -14.96 5.14
CA LYS A 215 30.43 -13.58 4.64
C LYS A 215 29.04 -13.08 4.21
N GLY A 216 28.04 -13.95 4.06
CA GLY A 216 26.72 -13.56 3.57
C GLY A 216 25.90 -14.73 3.03
N TRP A 217 25.46 -14.62 1.78
CA TRP A 217 24.68 -15.67 1.10
C TRP A 217 25.22 -15.95 -0.29
N ARG A 218 24.91 -17.11 -0.81
CA ARG A 218 25.16 -17.48 -2.21
C ARG A 218 24.01 -18.26 -2.80
N VAL A 219 23.90 -18.23 -4.12
CA VAL A 219 23.11 -19.17 -4.91
C VAL A 219 24.01 -20.35 -5.31
N ALA A 220 23.49 -21.58 -5.22
CA ALA A 220 24.31 -22.80 -5.36
C ALA A 220 24.89 -23.02 -6.77
N LYS A 221 24.18 -22.55 -7.82
CA LYS A 221 24.57 -22.74 -9.22
C LYS A 221 24.36 -21.45 -10.00
N PRO A 222 25.19 -21.19 -11.02
CA PRO A 222 24.92 -20.11 -11.95
C PRO A 222 23.51 -20.20 -12.53
N ILE A 223 22.85 -19.05 -12.71
CA ILE A 223 21.53 -18.96 -13.33
C ILE A 223 21.72 -18.58 -14.80
N SER A 224 21.18 -19.42 -15.68
CA SER A 224 21.19 -19.13 -17.11
C SER A 224 20.23 -18.01 -17.46
N ALA A 225 20.70 -16.94 -18.11
CA ALA A 225 19.89 -15.80 -18.50
C ALA A 225 20.27 -15.26 -19.87
N TYR A 226 19.38 -14.50 -20.49
CA TYR A 226 19.63 -13.78 -21.74
C TYR A 226 18.70 -12.56 -21.84
N GLY A 227 19.22 -11.45 -22.40
CA GLY A 227 18.47 -10.21 -22.57
C GLY A 227 18.35 -9.42 -21.27
N LEU A 228 17.37 -8.56 -21.16
CA LEU A 228 17.16 -7.67 -20.02
C LEU A 228 16.51 -8.42 -18.86
N VAL A 229 17.15 -8.47 -17.70
CA VAL A 229 16.65 -9.16 -16.52
C VAL A 229 16.75 -8.26 -15.28
N GLY A 230 15.92 -8.57 -14.26
CA GLY A 230 15.95 -7.93 -12.94
C GLY A 230 16.14 -8.95 -11.82
N LEU A 231 16.78 -8.51 -10.73
CA LEU A 231 16.92 -9.30 -9.50
C LEU A 231 15.85 -8.91 -8.49
N GLU A 232 15.28 -9.89 -7.80
CA GLU A 232 14.28 -9.72 -6.76
C GLU A 232 14.61 -10.62 -5.56
N GLY A 233 14.10 -10.28 -4.37
CA GLY A 233 14.34 -11.10 -3.19
C GLY A 233 13.30 -10.95 -2.10
N ILE A 234 13.11 -12.03 -1.33
CA ILE A 234 12.35 -12.02 -0.08
C ILE A 234 13.33 -11.69 1.03
N THR A 235 13.25 -10.48 1.55
CA THR A 235 14.13 -10.00 2.61
C THR A 235 13.36 -9.21 3.65
N TRP A 236 13.77 -9.33 4.89
CA TRP A 236 13.39 -8.47 6.00
C TRP A 236 14.50 -8.45 7.04
N ASP A 237 14.49 -7.43 7.85
CA ASP A 237 15.40 -7.30 8.96
C ASP A 237 14.83 -7.91 10.23
N VAL A 238 15.69 -8.18 11.22
CA VAL A 238 15.36 -8.69 12.55
C VAL A 238 16.25 -7.99 13.57
N ALA A 239 15.65 -7.48 14.64
CA ALA A 239 16.40 -6.83 15.70
C ALA A 239 16.55 -7.71 16.95
N GLU A 240 17.64 -7.50 17.71
CA GLU A 240 17.89 -8.22 18.95
C GLU A 240 16.75 -8.03 19.98
N GLY A 241 16.32 -9.13 20.59
CA GLY A 241 15.29 -9.11 21.65
C GLY A 241 13.85 -9.01 21.16
N THR A 242 13.60 -9.02 19.84
CA THR A 242 12.26 -9.05 19.27
C THR A 242 12.07 -10.21 18.28
N ARG A 243 10.81 -10.60 18.06
CA ARG A 243 10.43 -11.55 16.99
C ARG A 243 9.82 -10.85 15.77
N SER A 244 9.75 -9.54 15.80
CA SER A 244 9.17 -8.74 14.72
C SER A 244 10.10 -8.69 13.51
N SER A 245 9.49 -8.52 12.34
CA SER A 245 10.20 -8.29 11.09
C SER A 245 10.21 -6.79 10.79
N PHE A 246 11.36 -6.27 10.37
CA PHE A 246 11.57 -4.87 10.02
C PHE A 246 11.86 -4.71 8.54
N ALA A 247 11.81 -3.49 8.05
CA ALA A 247 12.25 -3.18 6.70
C ALA A 247 13.75 -3.45 6.54
N THR A 248 14.13 -4.04 5.41
CA THR A 248 15.48 -3.84 4.88
C THR A 248 15.54 -2.40 4.40
N SER A 249 16.27 -1.53 5.13
CA SER A 249 16.22 -0.08 4.91
C SER A 249 17.00 0.36 3.68
N LYS A 250 18.01 -0.43 3.27
CA LYS A 250 18.89 -0.10 2.15
C LYS A 250 19.33 -1.36 1.41
N ALA A 251 19.41 -1.25 0.10
CA ALA A 251 20.00 -2.27 -0.75
C ALA A 251 20.92 -1.64 -1.78
N ARG A 252 21.95 -2.39 -2.20
CA ARG A 252 22.90 -1.98 -3.24
C ARG A 252 23.19 -3.17 -4.15
N LEU A 253 22.93 -3.01 -5.44
CA LEU A 253 23.18 -4.03 -6.46
C LEU A 253 24.40 -3.65 -7.30
N ARG A 254 25.39 -4.57 -7.36
CA ARG A 254 26.57 -4.46 -8.22
C ARG A 254 26.60 -5.58 -9.24
N VAL A 255 27.09 -5.25 -10.42
CA VAL A 255 27.39 -6.19 -11.50
C VAL A 255 28.87 -6.02 -11.86
N ASP A 256 29.66 -7.07 -11.76
CA ASP A 256 31.09 -7.07 -11.98
C ASP A 256 31.81 -5.94 -11.21
N GLY A 257 31.41 -5.78 -9.93
CA GLY A 257 31.92 -4.75 -9.01
C GLY A 257 31.36 -3.34 -9.21
N LYS A 258 30.60 -3.05 -10.29
CA LYS A 258 30.02 -1.74 -10.55
C LYS A 258 28.60 -1.63 -9.98
N GLU A 259 28.34 -0.62 -9.14
CA GLU A 259 26.98 -0.31 -8.68
C GLU A 259 26.10 0.13 -9.85
N ILE A 260 24.96 -0.55 -10.03
CA ILE A 260 23.96 -0.24 -11.04
C ILE A 260 22.63 0.18 -10.45
N PHE A 261 22.43 -0.07 -9.15
CA PHE A 261 21.21 0.28 -8.44
C PHE A 261 21.44 0.32 -6.94
N SER A 262 20.76 1.24 -6.30
CA SER A 262 20.55 1.20 -4.86
C SER A 262 19.20 1.79 -4.49
N PHE A 263 18.66 1.41 -3.34
CA PHE A 263 17.59 2.13 -2.68
C PHE A 263 17.96 2.44 -1.22
N HIS A 264 17.39 3.51 -0.69
CA HIS A 264 17.50 3.87 0.71
C HIS A 264 16.18 4.50 1.19
N ILE A 265 15.48 3.83 2.10
CA ILE A 265 14.20 4.29 2.63
C ILE A 265 14.48 5.21 3.82
N THR A 266 14.63 6.50 3.56
CA THR A 266 14.83 7.56 4.58
C THR A 266 13.60 8.42 4.75
N ASN A 267 12.88 8.66 3.69
CA ASN A 267 11.66 9.46 3.64
C ASN A 267 10.88 9.19 2.34
N PHE A 268 9.62 9.49 2.36
CA PHE A 268 8.76 9.53 1.18
C PHE A 268 7.50 10.38 1.47
N PRO A 269 6.87 10.97 0.43
CA PRO A 269 5.60 11.67 0.61
C PRO A 269 4.50 10.69 1.07
N ILE A 270 3.66 11.09 2.03
CA ILE A 270 2.60 10.22 2.55
C ILE A 270 1.63 9.74 1.45
N TYR A 271 1.40 10.53 0.42
CA TYR A 271 0.54 10.16 -0.69
C TYR A 271 1.16 9.09 -1.61
N GLU A 272 2.48 8.82 -1.50
CA GLU A 272 3.17 7.74 -2.25
C GLU A 272 3.26 6.42 -1.46
N VAL A 273 2.66 6.34 -0.30
CA VAL A 273 2.71 5.15 0.58
C VAL A 273 2.26 3.87 -0.14
N TYR A 274 1.35 3.97 -1.10
CA TYR A 274 0.87 2.84 -1.92
C TYR A 274 1.84 2.46 -3.06
N ALA A 275 2.86 3.27 -3.32
CA ALA A 275 3.88 2.94 -4.31
C ALA A 275 4.75 1.74 -3.89
N LEU A 276 4.59 1.22 -2.67
CA LEU A 276 5.05 -0.10 -2.26
C LEU A 276 4.72 -1.17 -3.31
N ASN A 277 3.55 -1.13 -3.90
CA ASN A 277 3.12 -2.11 -4.90
C ASN A 277 4.02 -2.12 -6.14
N LEU A 278 4.80 -1.06 -6.38
CA LEU A 278 5.83 -0.97 -7.41
C LEU A 278 7.22 -1.37 -6.91
N HIS A 279 7.46 -1.29 -5.59
CA HIS A 279 8.70 -1.73 -4.96
C HIS A 279 8.80 -3.26 -4.88
N ILE A 280 7.67 -3.96 -4.90
CA ILE A 280 7.61 -5.42 -4.92
C ILE A 280 7.16 -5.95 -6.30
N ASN A 281 7.48 -7.19 -6.61
CA ASN A 281 6.83 -7.89 -7.72
C ASN A 281 5.40 -8.26 -7.30
N TYR A 282 4.46 -7.34 -7.54
CA TYR A 282 3.08 -7.45 -7.08
C TYR A 282 2.38 -8.71 -7.60
N LYS A 283 2.58 -9.05 -8.88
CA LYS A 283 2.03 -10.27 -9.49
C LYS A 283 2.57 -11.54 -8.80
N LEU A 284 3.89 -11.61 -8.61
CA LEU A 284 4.53 -12.75 -7.95
C LEU A 284 4.10 -12.85 -6.48
N SER A 285 4.00 -11.72 -5.79
CA SER A 285 3.49 -11.64 -4.42
C SER A 285 2.05 -12.20 -4.30
N ARG A 286 1.17 -11.85 -5.23
CA ARG A 286 -0.21 -12.36 -5.27
C ARG A 286 -0.26 -13.87 -5.56
N GLN A 287 0.67 -14.39 -6.35
CA GLN A 287 0.75 -15.82 -6.68
C GLN A 287 1.34 -16.69 -5.56
N THR A 288 2.28 -16.15 -4.80
CA THR A 288 3.07 -16.91 -3.83
C THR A 288 2.72 -16.61 -2.37
N GLY A 289 2.05 -15.49 -2.10
CA GLY A 289 1.84 -14.98 -0.75
C GLY A 289 3.10 -14.35 -0.11
N SER A 290 4.17 -14.14 -0.89
CA SER A 290 5.46 -13.63 -0.39
C SER A 290 5.90 -12.39 -1.17
N ASN A 291 6.38 -11.37 -0.46
CA ASN A 291 6.79 -10.10 -1.06
C ASN A 291 8.22 -10.19 -1.59
N PHE A 292 8.37 -10.36 -2.90
CA PHE A 292 9.64 -10.23 -3.59
C PHE A 292 9.94 -8.75 -3.84
N GLN A 293 10.86 -8.15 -3.10
CA GLN A 293 11.32 -6.79 -3.32
C GLN A 293 12.14 -6.74 -4.61
N ARG A 294 11.92 -5.71 -5.43
CA ARG A 294 12.64 -5.48 -6.67
C ARG A 294 13.94 -4.72 -6.39
N PHE A 295 15.05 -5.21 -6.91
CA PHE A 295 16.33 -4.50 -6.90
C PHE A 295 16.57 -3.84 -8.27
N TYR A 296 15.51 -3.36 -8.85
CA TYR A 296 15.47 -2.54 -10.07
C TYR A 296 14.24 -1.65 -10.06
N GLN A 297 14.32 -0.55 -10.77
CA GLN A 297 13.21 0.40 -10.90
C GLN A 297 12.33 0.02 -12.10
N THR A 298 11.03 -0.16 -11.87
CA THR A 298 10.04 -0.33 -12.93
C THR A 298 9.69 1.00 -13.58
N GLU A 299 9.20 0.96 -14.80
CA GLU A 299 8.69 2.15 -15.48
C GLU A 299 7.54 2.77 -14.66
N GLY A 300 7.46 4.09 -14.62
CA GLY A 300 6.45 4.82 -13.85
C GLY A 300 6.64 4.81 -12.33
N ASN A 301 7.57 4.04 -11.77
CA ASN A 301 7.90 4.11 -10.36
C ASN A 301 8.70 5.40 -10.08
N ARG A 302 8.08 6.35 -9.37
CA ARG A 302 8.63 7.69 -9.09
C ARG A 302 9.11 7.86 -7.65
N LEU A 303 9.12 6.80 -6.83
CA LEU A 303 9.64 6.86 -5.47
C LEU A 303 11.05 7.43 -5.46
N GLY A 304 11.28 8.49 -4.69
CA GLY A 304 12.56 9.18 -4.58
C GLY A 304 13.66 8.39 -3.85
N ILE A 305 13.40 7.14 -3.48
CA ILE A 305 14.32 6.29 -2.72
C ILE A 305 15.39 5.60 -3.58
N TYR A 306 15.29 5.65 -4.91
CA TYR A 306 16.12 4.88 -5.83
C TYR A 306 17.27 5.67 -6.44
N LYS A 307 18.36 4.96 -6.75
CA LYS A 307 19.51 5.43 -7.51
C LYS A 307 19.91 4.37 -8.55
N GLY A 308 20.00 4.75 -9.82
CA GLY A 308 20.18 3.80 -10.91
C GLY A 308 18.88 3.04 -11.26
N ASN A 309 18.94 2.17 -12.29
CA ASN A 309 17.77 1.44 -12.77
C ASN A 309 17.76 -0.06 -12.41
N GLY A 310 18.92 -0.65 -12.08
CA GLY A 310 19.05 -2.05 -11.65
C GLY A 310 18.76 -3.12 -12.70
N LYS A 311 18.50 -2.73 -13.94
CA LYS A 311 18.23 -3.66 -15.03
C LYS A 311 19.55 -4.18 -15.61
N ILE A 312 19.67 -5.51 -15.72
CA ILE A 312 20.90 -6.18 -16.15
C ILE A 312 20.73 -6.70 -17.58
N MET A 313 21.56 -6.23 -18.51
CA MET A 313 21.60 -6.77 -19.87
C MET A 313 22.58 -7.96 -19.93
N VAL A 314 22.06 -9.16 -20.14
CA VAL A 314 22.83 -10.40 -20.21
C VAL A 314 23.03 -10.80 -21.67
N GLU A 315 24.28 -10.82 -22.12
CA GLU A 315 24.70 -11.18 -23.49
C GLU A 315 25.12 -12.65 -23.57
N ASP A 316 24.98 -13.25 -24.74
CA ASP A 316 25.34 -14.65 -24.97
C ASP A 316 26.83 -14.91 -24.72
N GLY A 317 27.11 -16.05 -24.05
CA GLY A 317 28.48 -16.49 -23.76
C GLY A 317 29.21 -15.71 -22.68
N LYS A 318 28.63 -14.63 -22.12
CA LYS A 318 29.25 -13.86 -21.04
C LYS A 318 28.78 -14.35 -19.67
N GLU A 319 29.63 -14.14 -18.67
CA GLU A 319 29.35 -14.39 -17.26
C GLU A 319 29.35 -13.07 -16.50
N TYR A 320 28.43 -12.93 -15.55
CA TYR A 320 28.26 -11.73 -14.74
C TYR A 320 28.27 -12.09 -13.27
N GLN A 321 29.13 -11.45 -12.49
CA GLN A 321 29.17 -11.58 -11.04
C GLN A 321 28.22 -10.54 -10.43
N ILE A 322 27.21 -11.00 -9.73
CA ILE A 322 26.19 -10.19 -9.10
C ILE A 322 26.39 -10.19 -7.60
N GLU A 323 26.47 -9.00 -7.03
CA GLU A 323 26.52 -8.79 -5.59
C GLU A 323 25.35 -7.92 -5.16
N LEU A 324 24.61 -8.35 -4.13
CA LEU A 324 23.52 -7.60 -3.52
C LEU A 324 23.80 -7.42 -2.03
N ASP A 325 24.11 -6.18 -1.62
CA ASP A 325 24.18 -5.84 -0.21
C ASP A 325 22.78 -5.50 0.30
N LEU A 326 22.42 -6.02 1.46
CA LEU A 326 21.22 -5.67 2.21
C LEU A 326 21.64 -5.11 3.56
N GLU A 327 21.18 -3.92 3.89
CA GLU A 327 21.61 -3.14 5.07
C GLU A 327 20.37 -2.70 5.86
N ASP A 328 20.47 -2.74 7.20
CA ASP A 328 19.47 -2.25 8.13
C ASP A 328 19.66 -0.75 8.45
N THR A 329 18.88 -0.23 9.38
CA THR A 329 18.98 1.17 9.86
C THR A 329 20.19 1.43 10.76
N HIS A 330 20.86 0.39 11.26
CA HIS A 330 22.04 0.47 12.14
C HIS A 330 23.36 0.29 11.38
N GLY A 331 23.30 0.00 10.07
CA GLY A 331 24.46 -0.21 9.22
C GLY A 331 24.97 -1.65 9.22
N ASN A 332 24.26 -2.61 9.84
CA ASN A 332 24.60 -4.00 9.68
C ASN A 332 24.20 -4.47 8.29
N PHE A 333 25.09 -5.14 7.61
CA PHE A 333 24.80 -5.61 6.25
C PHE A 333 25.36 -7.00 6.00
N ARG A 334 24.79 -7.65 4.98
CA ARG A 334 25.30 -8.89 4.37
C ARG A 334 25.15 -8.84 2.87
N THR A 335 26.04 -9.54 2.19
CA THR A 335 26.10 -9.61 0.73
C THR A 335 25.60 -10.96 0.23
N LEU A 336 24.72 -10.94 -0.78
CA LEU A 336 24.46 -12.10 -1.62
C LEU A 336 25.41 -12.08 -2.81
N GLU A 337 26.00 -13.22 -3.11
CA GLU A 337 26.77 -13.49 -4.34
C GLU A 337 26.02 -14.50 -5.22
N LEU A 338 25.85 -14.15 -6.50
CA LEU A 338 25.32 -15.08 -7.50
C LEU A 338 25.95 -14.79 -8.88
N THR A 339 25.98 -15.80 -9.74
CA THR A 339 26.48 -15.71 -11.10
C THR A 339 25.33 -15.82 -12.10
N LEU A 340 25.25 -14.90 -13.05
CA LEU A 340 24.42 -15.04 -14.25
C LEU A 340 25.29 -15.51 -15.41
N GLN A 341 24.85 -16.58 -16.09
CA GLN A 341 25.51 -17.11 -17.27
C GLN A 341 24.69 -16.79 -18.51
N GLY A 342 25.25 -16.02 -19.41
CA GLY A 342 24.63 -15.63 -20.67
C GLY A 342 24.44 -16.82 -21.59
N LYS A 343 23.16 -17.09 -21.96
CA LYS A 343 22.82 -18.18 -22.85
C LYS A 343 21.64 -17.79 -23.76
N LYS A 344 21.98 -17.44 -25.01
CA LYS A 344 20.96 -17.10 -26.03
C LYS A 344 20.07 -18.31 -26.30
N PRO A 345 18.72 -18.13 -26.32
CA PRO A 345 17.83 -19.21 -26.72
C PRO A 345 18.05 -19.59 -28.18
N LYS A 346 17.91 -20.87 -28.47
CA LYS A 346 17.96 -21.35 -29.86
C LYS A 346 16.70 -20.88 -30.60
N GLU A 347 16.87 -20.17 -31.68
CA GLU A 347 15.80 -19.75 -32.56
C GLU A 347 15.34 -20.93 -33.43
N THR A 348 14.04 -21.15 -33.49
CA THR A 348 13.44 -22.13 -34.40
C THR A 348 12.95 -21.37 -35.62
N GLN A 349 13.69 -21.42 -36.70
CA GLN A 349 13.29 -20.79 -37.96
C GLN A 349 12.32 -21.71 -38.76
N THR A 350 11.14 -21.20 -39.06
CA THR A 350 10.14 -21.79 -39.94
C THR A 350 9.26 -20.67 -40.49
N ASN A 351 8.77 -20.84 -41.71
CA ASN A 351 7.85 -19.85 -42.31
C ASN A 351 6.37 -20.23 -42.13
N ASP A 352 6.09 -21.44 -41.61
CA ASP A 352 4.73 -21.92 -41.48
C ASP A 352 4.07 -21.48 -40.16
N LEU A 353 2.77 -21.24 -40.23
CA LEU A 353 1.95 -21.06 -39.04
C LEU A 353 1.75 -22.41 -38.32
N ILE A 354 1.84 -22.37 -36.98
CA ILE A 354 1.57 -23.55 -36.17
C ILE A 354 0.10 -23.96 -36.25
N SER A 355 -0.16 -25.26 -36.26
CA SER A 355 -1.50 -25.81 -36.01
C SER A 355 -1.72 -25.96 -34.48
N SER A 356 -2.84 -25.47 -33.97
CA SER A 356 -3.14 -25.49 -32.56
C SER A 356 -4.51 -26.10 -32.26
N GLY A 357 -4.61 -26.90 -31.20
CA GLY A 357 -5.89 -27.38 -30.65
C GLY A 357 -6.51 -26.38 -29.66
N ILE A 358 -5.69 -25.56 -28.97
CA ILE A 358 -6.11 -24.54 -28.01
C ILE A 358 -5.15 -23.37 -28.14
N LEU A 359 -5.70 -22.18 -28.25
CA LEU A 359 -4.96 -20.93 -28.24
C LEU A 359 -5.42 -20.07 -27.07
N SER A 360 -4.47 -19.54 -26.28
CA SER A 360 -4.73 -18.67 -25.15
C SER A 360 -3.65 -17.62 -25.03
N TYR A 361 -3.93 -16.54 -24.30
CA TYR A 361 -2.92 -15.54 -23.99
C TYR A 361 -3.04 -15.04 -22.54
N ASP A 362 -1.92 -14.54 -22.04
CA ASP A 362 -1.77 -13.80 -20.81
C ASP A 362 -0.89 -12.58 -21.05
N ILE A 363 -0.86 -11.64 -20.12
CA ILE A 363 -0.02 -10.44 -20.21
C ILE A 363 0.81 -10.33 -18.93
N ASP A 364 2.08 -9.98 -19.10
CA ASP A 364 2.99 -9.64 -18.04
C ASP A 364 3.64 -8.30 -18.35
N GLU A 365 3.27 -7.27 -17.59
CA GLU A 365 3.58 -5.88 -17.91
C GLU A 365 3.18 -5.55 -19.38
N ASN A 366 4.14 -5.25 -20.25
CA ASN A 366 3.89 -5.00 -21.66
C ASN A 366 4.18 -6.21 -22.58
N THR A 367 4.40 -7.40 -22.02
CA THR A 367 4.65 -8.63 -22.79
C THR A 367 3.39 -9.47 -22.90
N LEU A 368 2.92 -9.66 -24.11
CA LEU A 368 1.86 -10.62 -24.45
C LEU A 368 2.48 -12.02 -24.56
N ILE A 369 2.03 -12.92 -23.70
CA ILE A 369 2.45 -14.32 -23.64
C ILE A 369 1.35 -15.15 -24.29
N ILE A 370 1.61 -15.72 -25.47
CA ILE A 370 0.64 -16.51 -26.22
C ILE A 370 1.05 -17.98 -26.10
N LYS A 371 0.10 -18.84 -25.75
CA LYS A 371 0.28 -20.28 -25.59
C LYS A 371 -0.62 -21.03 -26.57
N ALA A 372 0.01 -21.80 -27.46
CA ALA A 372 -0.65 -22.64 -28.41
C ALA A 372 -0.37 -24.13 -28.09
N ARG A 373 -1.41 -24.90 -27.76
CA ARG A 373 -1.27 -26.35 -27.65
C ARG A 373 -1.13 -26.90 -29.08
N TYR A 374 0.09 -27.30 -29.41
CA TYR A 374 0.39 -27.71 -30.80
C TYR A 374 -0.24 -29.05 -31.19
N ILE A 375 -0.59 -29.13 -32.45
CA ILE A 375 -0.87 -30.37 -33.20
C ILE A 375 0.39 -30.62 -34.04
N PRO A 376 0.94 -31.82 -34.11
CA PRO A 376 2.14 -32.06 -34.91
C PRO A 376 1.99 -31.54 -36.36
N PRO A 377 3.02 -30.93 -36.94
CA PRO A 377 4.37 -30.70 -36.42
C PRO A 377 4.43 -29.67 -35.30
N LYS A 378 5.42 -29.82 -34.40
CA LYS A 378 5.58 -29.01 -33.14
C LYS A 378 6.22 -27.64 -33.36
N THR A 379 6.51 -27.25 -34.57
CA THR A 379 7.17 -25.99 -34.92
C THR A 379 6.26 -25.14 -35.77
N GLY A 380 6.37 -23.86 -35.68
CA GLY A 380 5.59 -22.90 -36.48
C GLY A 380 5.57 -21.53 -35.81
N ASN A 381 5.13 -20.56 -36.57
CA ASN A 381 4.90 -19.19 -36.14
C ASN A 381 3.43 -18.96 -35.75
N ILE A 382 3.13 -17.83 -35.21
CA ILE A 382 1.77 -17.26 -35.15
C ILE A 382 1.74 -15.94 -35.91
N GLU A 383 0.56 -15.53 -36.32
CA GLU A 383 0.30 -14.21 -36.88
C GLU A 383 -0.44 -13.35 -35.88
N ILE A 384 0.00 -12.11 -35.69
CA ILE A 384 -0.70 -11.09 -34.90
C ILE A 384 -1.20 -10.03 -35.90
N VAL A 385 -2.50 -9.86 -36.01
CA VAL A 385 -3.12 -8.75 -36.72
C VAL A 385 -3.36 -7.61 -35.74
N LEU A 386 -2.78 -6.44 -35.99
CA LEU A 386 -2.91 -5.25 -35.17
C LEU A 386 -4.23 -4.49 -35.48
N GLU A 387 -4.59 -3.54 -34.59
CA GLU A 387 -5.77 -2.67 -34.81
C GLU A 387 -5.69 -1.83 -36.09
N ASN A 388 -4.49 -1.47 -36.54
CA ASN A 388 -4.26 -0.81 -37.83
C ASN A 388 -4.29 -1.77 -39.06
N ASN A 389 -4.69 -3.04 -38.87
CA ASN A 389 -4.72 -4.13 -39.84
C ASN A 389 -3.34 -4.58 -40.36
N GLN A 390 -2.24 -4.15 -39.75
CA GLN A 390 -0.92 -4.69 -40.05
C GLN A 390 -0.80 -6.12 -39.51
N SER A 391 -0.28 -7.05 -40.28
CA SER A 391 0.01 -8.42 -39.85
C SER A 391 1.49 -8.57 -39.51
N LEU A 392 1.77 -9.21 -38.36
CA LEU A 392 3.11 -9.49 -37.86
C LEU A 392 3.25 -11.00 -37.65
N THR A 393 4.32 -11.58 -38.18
CA THR A 393 4.69 -12.96 -37.88
C THR A 393 5.55 -13.00 -36.62
N VAL A 394 5.14 -13.80 -35.63
CA VAL A 394 5.85 -13.96 -34.35
C VAL A 394 6.37 -15.39 -34.28
N PRO A 395 7.70 -15.59 -34.20
CA PRO A 395 8.31 -16.91 -34.06
C PRO A 395 8.07 -17.52 -32.69
N MET A 396 8.11 -18.85 -32.62
CA MET A 396 8.05 -19.57 -31.35
C MET A 396 9.25 -19.22 -30.46
N ALA A 397 8.97 -18.79 -29.24
CA ALA A 397 9.98 -18.40 -28.28
C ALA A 397 10.60 -19.62 -27.55
N TYR A 398 9.76 -20.57 -27.15
CA TYR A 398 10.16 -21.86 -26.54
C TYR A 398 8.96 -22.80 -26.45
N THR A 399 9.22 -24.03 -26.02
CA THR A 399 8.16 -25.00 -25.72
C THR A 399 8.07 -25.27 -24.22
N GLU A 400 6.87 -25.40 -23.70
CA GLU A 400 6.61 -25.77 -22.31
C GLU A 400 5.53 -26.87 -22.26
N LYS A 401 5.89 -28.04 -21.71
CA LYS A 401 5.01 -29.22 -21.71
C LYS A 401 4.55 -29.54 -23.16
N GLN A 402 3.25 -29.38 -23.45
CA GLN A 402 2.67 -29.61 -24.79
C GLN A 402 2.21 -28.30 -25.44
N GLN A 403 2.84 -27.19 -25.11
CA GLN A 403 2.50 -25.86 -25.63
C GLN A 403 3.72 -25.19 -26.24
N ALA A 404 3.51 -24.56 -27.38
CA ALA A 404 4.39 -23.56 -27.95
C ALA A 404 4.08 -22.20 -27.30
N VAL A 405 5.11 -21.48 -26.90
CA VAL A 405 4.99 -20.14 -26.30
C VAL A 405 5.54 -19.11 -27.27
N PHE A 406 4.78 -18.06 -27.48
CA PHE A 406 5.13 -16.90 -28.31
C PHE A 406 5.08 -15.65 -27.45
N LEU A 407 5.97 -14.71 -27.72
CA LEU A 407 6.09 -13.48 -26.93
C LEU A 407 6.04 -12.28 -27.88
N TYR A 408 5.25 -11.29 -27.50
CA TYR A 408 5.08 -10.08 -28.28
C TYR A 408 5.09 -8.84 -27.37
N ASP A 409 5.81 -7.80 -27.78
CA ASP A 409 5.82 -6.52 -27.09
C ASP A 409 4.61 -5.68 -27.49
N LEU A 410 3.68 -5.48 -26.56
CA LEU A 410 2.45 -4.71 -26.79
C LEU A 410 2.70 -3.22 -27.09
N ARG A 411 3.89 -2.69 -26.79
CA ARG A 411 4.30 -1.33 -27.15
C ARG A 411 4.51 -1.17 -28.67
N LYS A 412 4.74 -2.28 -29.40
CA LYS A 412 4.85 -2.31 -30.87
C LYS A 412 3.50 -2.20 -31.59
N GLY A 413 2.40 -2.26 -30.85
CA GLY A 413 1.04 -2.11 -31.36
C GLY A 413 0.06 -3.06 -30.69
N LYS A 414 -1.18 -2.59 -30.53
CA LYS A 414 -2.24 -3.38 -29.91
C LYS A 414 -2.78 -4.45 -30.87
N PRO A 415 -2.79 -5.74 -30.48
CA PRO A 415 -3.41 -6.81 -31.24
C PRO A 415 -4.92 -6.61 -31.39
N LYS A 416 -5.45 -7.01 -32.54
CA LYS A 416 -6.88 -7.20 -32.81
C LYS A 416 -7.22 -8.69 -32.80
N ILE A 417 -6.38 -9.49 -33.46
CA ILE A 417 -6.56 -10.95 -33.60
C ILE A 417 -5.18 -11.62 -33.47
N ILE A 418 -5.15 -12.76 -32.82
CA ILE A 418 -4.02 -13.70 -32.78
C ILE A 418 -4.44 -14.92 -33.57
N ARG A 419 -3.62 -15.32 -34.56
CA ARG A 419 -3.99 -16.35 -35.55
C ARG A 419 -2.95 -17.47 -35.59
N THR A 420 -3.43 -18.71 -35.60
CA THR A 420 -2.69 -19.91 -35.99
C THR A 420 -3.22 -20.41 -37.35
N LYS A 421 -2.71 -21.53 -37.85
CA LYS A 421 -3.20 -22.12 -39.11
C LYS A 421 -4.71 -22.40 -39.10
N ASN A 422 -5.28 -22.74 -37.94
CA ASN A 422 -6.65 -23.26 -37.79
C ASN A 422 -7.48 -22.57 -36.67
N ILE A 423 -6.92 -21.65 -35.92
CA ILE A 423 -7.63 -20.93 -34.84
C ILE A 423 -7.35 -19.43 -34.92
N GLU A 424 -8.40 -18.65 -34.78
CA GLU A 424 -8.33 -17.21 -34.54
C GLU A 424 -8.80 -16.89 -33.12
N LEU A 425 -8.03 -16.07 -32.38
CA LEU A 425 -8.35 -15.64 -31.03
C LEU A 425 -8.40 -14.10 -30.99
N PRO A 426 -9.57 -13.49 -30.78
CA PRO A 426 -9.67 -12.04 -30.61
C PRO A 426 -8.94 -11.57 -29.36
N PHE A 427 -8.22 -10.46 -29.48
CA PHE A 427 -7.64 -9.76 -28.33
C PHE A 427 -8.69 -8.82 -27.74
N ARG A 428 -9.19 -9.14 -26.54
CA ARG A 428 -10.34 -8.45 -25.95
C ARG A 428 -10.00 -7.41 -24.90
N LYS A 429 -8.73 -7.35 -24.46
CA LYS A 429 -8.34 -6.42 -23.39
C LYS A 429 -8.36 -4.97 -23.84
N LYS A 430 -8.79 -4.10 -22.95
CA LYS A 430 -8.69 -2.65 -23.10
C LYS A 430 -7.32 -2.19 -22.65
N MET A 431 -6.69 -1.35 -23.44
CA MET A 431 -5.42 -0.70 -23.08
C MET A 431 -5.73 0.56 -22.27
N ILE A 432 -5.22 0.63 -21.05
CA ILE A 432 -5.37 1.77 -20.15
C ILE A 432 -4.00 2.46 -20.05
N PRO A 433 -3.82 3.63 -20.65
CA PRO A 433 -2.54 4.33 -20.61
C PRO A 433 -2.28 4.94 -19.23
N SER A 434 -1.03 4.90 -18.75
CA SER A 434 -0.63 5.51 -17.48
C SER A 434 -0.53 7.04 -17.53
N GLY A 435 -0.14 7.60 -18.68
CA GLY A 435 0.23 9.01 -18.84
C GLY A 435 -0.92 9.97 -19.16
N ARG A 436 -2.18 9.53 -19.08
CA ARG A 436 -3.37 10.34 -19.35
C ARG A 436 -4.61 9.78 -18.69
N ASN A 437 -5.64 10.62 -18.55
CA ASN A 437 -6.96 10.17 -18.13
C ASN A 437 -7.53 9.14 -19.12
N PHE A 438 -8.18 8.12 -18.58
CA PHE A 438 -8.88 7.11 -19.36
C PHE A 438 -10.25 6.82 -18.76
N LEU A 439 -11.28 6.77 -19.62
CA LEU A 439 -12.64 6.39 -19.26
C LEU A 439 -13.04 5.14 -20.02
N TYR A 440 -13.31 4.07 -19.29
CA TYR A 440 -14.09 2.93 -19.81
C TYR A 440 -15.56 3.18 -19.51
N GLU A 441 -16.42 2.91 -20.49
CA GLU A 441 -17.86 3.00 -20.32
C GLU A 441 -18.55 1.88 -21.09
N ASP A 442 -19.50 1.23 -20.42
CA ASP A 442 -20.48 0.34 -21.04
C ASP A 442 -21.89 0.68 -20.54
N TYR A 443 -22.86 -0.21 -20.81
CA TYR A 443 -24.26 0.04 -20.44
C TYR A 443 -24.48 0.16 -18.93
N PHE A 444 -23.72 -0.58 -18.10
CA PHE A 444 -23.94 -0.66 -16.66
C PHE A 444 -22.95 0.14 -15.83
N MET A 445 -21.73 0.37 -16.31
CA MET A 445 -20.69 1.04 -15.51
C MET A 445 -19.80 1.97 -16.33
N LYS A 446 -19.22 2.93 -15.60
CA LYS A 446 -18.07 3.72 -16.05
C LYS A 446 -16.93 3.48 -15.08
N VAL A 447 -15.71 3.38 -15.59
CA VAL A 447 -14.50 3.29 -14.78
C VAL A 447 -13.53 4.36 -15.25
N PHE A 448 -13.23 5.29 -14.37
CA PHE A 448 -12.35 6.40 -14.65
C PHE A 448 -11.00 6.20 -13.97
N PHE A 449 -9.94 6.23 -14.77
CA PHE A 449 -8.56 6.23 -14.32
C PHE A 449 -8.00 7.63 -14.55
N GLN A 450 -7.63 8.31 -13.48
CA GLN A 450 -6.96 9.61 -13.60
C GLN A 450 -5.53 9.42 -14.12
N ASN A 451 -4.97 10.49 -14.69
CA ASN A 451 -3.55 10.50 -15.08
C ASN A 451 -2.66 10.11 -13.90
N GLY A 452 -1.81 9.10 -14.09
CA GLY A 452 -0.94 8.56 -13.05
C GLY A 452 -1.59 7.55 -12.10
N ALA A 453 -2.86 7.15 -12.29
CA ALA A 453 -3.49 6.09 -11.50
C ALA A 453 -2.78 4.73 -11.68
N LEU A 454 -2.18 4.53 -12.82
CA LEU A 454 -1.32 3.39 -13.14
C LEU A 454 0.13 3.86 -13.32
N ALA A 455 1.08 3.08 -12.87
CA ALA A 455 2.50 3.36 -13.09
C ALA A 455 2.90 3.17 -14.55
N ASP A 456 2.40 2.12 -15.19
CA ASP A 456 2.61 1.81 -16.60
C ASP A 456 1.26 1.47 -17.27
N THR A 457 1.27 1.33 -18.59
CA THR A 457 0.09 0.93 -19.38
C THR A 457 -0.40 -0.45 -18.92
N ALA A 458 -1.68 -0.54 -18.59
CA ALA A 458 -2.34 -1.79 -18.23
C ALA A 458 -3.27 -2.29 -19.33
N TYR A 459 -3.52 -3.60 -19.36
CA TYR A 459 -4.41 -4.25 -20.31
C TYR A 459 -5.46 -5.06 -19.56
N LEU A 460 -6.63 -4.46 -19.34
CA LEU A 460 -7.66 -4.99 -18.46
C LEU A 460 -8.85 -5.57 -19.23
N ASP A 461 -9.45 -6.60 -18.65
CA ASP A 461 -10.77 -7.06 -19.06
C ASP A 461 -11.84 -6.29 -18.29
N PHE A 462 -12.94 -5.98 -18.95
CA PHE A 462 -14.13 -5.43 -18.33
C PHE A 462 -15.32 -6.30 -18.69
N SER A 463 -16.13 -6.61 -17.70
CA SER A 463 -17.37 -7.34 -17.86
C SER A 463 -18.39 -6.80 -16.87
N SER A 464 -19.56 -6.43 -17.35
CA SER A 464 -20.64 -5.92 -16.51
C SER A 464 -21.96 -6.65 -16.77
N LYS A 465 -22.74 -6.77 -15.72
CA LYS A 465 -24.13 -7.22 -15.70
C LYS A 465 -24.90 -6.31 -14.73
N THR A 466 -26.19 -6.52 -14.59
CA THR A 466 -27.09 -5.71 -13.77
C THR A 466 -26.57 -5.34 -12.37
N THR A 467 -26.00 -6.31 -11.64
CA THR A 467 -25.52 -6.11 -10.25
C THR A 467 -24.11 -6.63 -10.03
N HIS A 468 -23.45 -7.06 -11.07
CA HIS A 468 -22.15 -7.68 -10.97
C HIS A 468 -21.26 -7.18 -12.10
N PHE A 469 -20.05 -6.76 -11.78
CA PHE A 469 -19.04 -6.41 -12.77
C PHE A 469 -17.64 -6.79 -12.31
N THR A 470 -16.80 -7.07 -13.30
CA THR A 470 -15.41 -7.48 -13.10
C THR A 470 -14.49 -6.51 -13.82
N ILE A 471 -13.44 -6.07 -13.14
CA ILE A 471 -12.39 -5.22 -13.69
C ILE A 471 -11.06 -5.96 -13.56
N GLY A 472 -10.50 -6.36 -14.71
CA GLY A 472 -9.24 -7.09 -14.77
C GLY A 472 -9.35 -8.53 -14.27
N LYS A 473 -8.36 -9.35 -14.65
CA LYS A 473 -8.13 -10.71 -14.11
C LYS A 473 -6.76 -10.85 -13.49
N ILE A 474 -5.84 -9.95 -13.84
CA ILE A 474 -4.44 -9.97 -13.43
C ILE A 474 -4.25 -8.91 -12.36
N ALA A 475 -3.36 -9.19 -11.41
CA ALA A 475 -3.01 -8.26 -10.35
C ALA A 475 -2.21 -7.07 -10.89
N GLU A 476 -2.91 -6.00 -11.23
CA GLU A 476 -2.32 -4.72 -11.64
C GLU A 476 -2.34 -3.76 -10.44
N PRO A 477 -1.18 -3.28 -9.96
CA PRO A 477 -1.17 -2.34 -8.85
C PRO A 477 -1.64 -0.95 -9.32
N LEU A 478 -2.55 -0.35 -8.55
CA LEU A 478 -2.88 1.07 -8.67
C LEU A 478 -1.93 1.90 -7.79
N VAL A 479 -1.53 3.05 -8.29
CA VAL A 479 -0.84 4.10 -7.53
C VAL A 479 -1.87 5.05 -6.91
N TRP A 480 -2.97 5.32 -7.64
CA TRP A 480 -4.11 6.11 -7.20
C TRP A 480 -5.41 5.36 -7.44
N ASP A 481 -6.44 5.67 -6.66
CA ASP A 481 -7.76 5.08 -6.81
C ASP A 481 -8.32 5.26 -8.23
N ALA A 482 -9.02 4.24 -8.72
CA ALA A 482 -9.89 4.35 -9.88
C ALA A 482 -11.32 4.64 -9.40
N GLU A 483 -12.01 5.55 -10.08
CA GLU A 483 -13.41 5.84 -9.78
C GLU A 483 -14.32 4.92 -10.60
N ILE A 484 -15.21 4.23 -9.90
CA ILE A 484 -16.21 3.35 -10.52
C ILE A 484 -17.58 4.01 -10.36
N THR A 485 -18.26 4.27 -11.47
CA THR A 485 -19.62 4.81 -11.49
C THR A 485 -20.57 3.77 -12.08
N TYR A 486 -21.59 3.40 -11.33
CA TYR A 486 -22.64 2.51 -11.82
C TYR A 486 -23.77 3.31 -12.47
N ASN A 487 -24.17 2.93 -13.68
CA ASN A 487 -25.23 3.62 -14.42
C ASN A 487 -26.61 3.05 -14.04
N HIS A 488 -27.29 3.72 -13.14
CA HIS A 488 -28.63 3.32 -12.67
C HIS A 488 -29.71 3.38 -13.76
N LYS A 489 -29.59 4.25 -14.76
CA LYS A 489 -30.56 4.34 -15.87
C LYS A 489 -30.68 3.03 -16.67
N ALA A 490 -29.65 2.21 -16.61
CA ALA A 490 -29.64 0.90 -17.23
C ALA A 490 -30.51 -0.14 -16.48
N ASN A 491 -30.97 0.18 -15.25
CA ASN A 491 -31.70 -0.78 -14.43
C ASN A 491 -32.73 -0.09 -13.52
N THR A 492 -33.96 -0.01 -13.99
CA THR A 492 -35.10 0.57 -13.25
C THR A 492 -35.61 -0.31 -12.09
N ILE A 493 -35.07 -1.50 -11.89
CA ILE A 493 -35.55 -2.51 -10.94
C ILE A 493 -34.83 -2.38 -9.57
N LEU A 494 -33.66 -1.76 -9.51
CA LEU A 494 -32.87 -1.65 -8.28
C LEU A 494 -33.11 -0.30 -7.59
N ASP A 495 -33.75 -0.36 -6.43
CA ASP A 495 -33.71 0.74 -5.47
C ASP A 495 -32.31 0.80 -4.83
N LEU A 496 -31.53 1.82 -5.19
CA LEU A 496 -30.14 1.95 -4.79
C LEU A 496 -29.95 2.75 -3.48
N LYS A 497 -31.04 3.23 -2.86
CA LYS A 497 -30.95 4.05 -1.63
C LYS A 497 -30.25 3.33 -0.47
N LYS A 498 -30.29 2.00 -0.46
CA LYS A 498 -29.65 1.15 0.56
C LYS A 498 -28.63 0.19 -0.06
N ALA A 499 -28.00 0.58 -1.16
CA ALA A 499 -27.04 -0.25 -1.86
C ALA A 499 -25.59 0.19 -1.57
N PHE A 500 -24.67 -0.76 -1.60
CA PHE A 500 -23.24 -0.54 -1.51
C PHE A 500 -22.50 -1.52 -2.44
N LEU A 501 -21.26 -1.22 -2.74
CA LEU A 501 -20.42 -2.06 -3.56
C LEU A 501 -19.61 -3.01 -2.68
N ARG A 502 -19.82 -4.31 -2.86
CA ARG A 502 -19.03 -5.36 -2.21
C ARG A 502 -18.01 -5.92 -3.18
N HIS A 503 -16.79 -6.12 -2.73
CA HIS A 503 -15.74 -6.82 -3.46
C HIS A 503 -15.00 -7.80 -2.52
N GLU A 504 -14.14 -8.66 -3.07
CA GLU A 504 -13.46 -9.72 -2.30
C GLU A 504 -12.59 -9.22 -1.13
N ARG A 505 -12.14 -7.96 -1.19
CA ARG A 505 -11.24 -7.35 -0.19
C ARG A 505 -11.94 -6.39 0.76
N GLY A 506 -13.24 -6.17 0.60
CA GLY A 506 -13.95 -5.24 1.44
C GLY A 506 -15.29 -4.76 0.89
N LYS A 507 -15.70 -3.62 1.39
CA LYS A 507 -16.94 -2.94 1.04
C LYS A 507 -16.61 -1.49 0.74
N GLU A 508 -17.11 -0.98 -0.39
CA GLU A 508 -17.02 0.42 -0.75
C GLU A 508 -18.41 1.05 -0.69
N PHE A 509 -18.49 2.22 -0.08
CA PHE A 509 -19.73 2.94 0.12
C PHE A 509 -19.80 4.13 -0.83
N PHE A 510 -21.00 4.40 -1.32
CA PHE A 510 -21.26 5.53 -2.19
C PHE A 510 -21.06 6.84 -1.44
N LYS A 511 -20.33 7.77 -2.01
CA LYS A 511 -20.08 9.09 -1.40
C LYS A 511 -21.28 10.01 -1.55
N GLU A 512 -21.97 9.95 -2.68
CA GLU A 512 -23.14 10.75 -2.98
C GLU A 512 -24.10 9.94 -3.86
N LEU A 513 -25.39 10.02 -3.53
CA LEU A 513 -26.50 9.50 -4.29
C LEU A 513 -27.07 10.63 -5.15
N ASN A 514 -26.81 10.60 -6.45
CA ASN A 514 -27.69 11.31 -7.38
C ASN A 514 -28.62 10.32 -8.06
N ASP A 515 -29.72 10.78 -8.67
CA ASP A 515 -30.83 9.95 -9.16
C ASP A 515 -30.46 8.90 -10.23
N SER A 516 -29.22 8.84 -10.69
CA SER A 516 -28.83 7.98 -11.82
C SER A 516 -27.48 7.29 -11.72
N THR A 517 -26.54 7.73 -10.86
CA THR A 517 -25.17 7.19 -10.81
C THR A 517 -24.60 7.17 -9.40
N PHE A 518 -23.71 6.21 -9.14
CA PHE A 518 -22.94 6.08 -7.91
C PHE A 518 -21.47 6.04 -8.26
N SER A 519 -20.66 6.74 -7.48
CA SER A 519 -19.22 6.71 -7.63
C SER A 519 -18.58 6.08 -6.41
N VAL A 520 -17.67 5.15 -6.66
CA VAL A 520 -16.88 4.45 -5.65
C VAL A 520 -15.43 4.51 -6.05
N LYS A 521 -14.57 4.80 -5.08
CA LYS A 521 -13.12 4.72 -5.27
C LYS A 521 -12.61 3.39 -4.76
N THR A 522 -11.71 2.78 -5.51
CA THR A 522 -11.04 1.55 -5.09
C THR A 522 -9.57 1.60 -5.47
N ALA A 523 -8.70 1.32 -4.51
CA ALA A 523 -7.26 1.18 -4.70
C ALA A 523 -6.85 -0.23 -5.16
N TYR A 524 -7.82 -1.15 -5.38
CA TYR A 524 -7.51 -2.55 -5.60
C TYR A 524 -8.08 -3.09 -6.90
N LEU A 525 -7.23 -3.30 -7.86
CA LEU A 525 -7.49 -4.12 -9.03
C LEU A 525 -6.59 -5.37 -8.97
N PRO A 526 -7.03 -6.51 -9.50
CA PRO A 526 -8.33 -6.81 -10.10
C PRO A 526 -9.44 -6.94 -9.05
N GLY A 527 -10.68 -6.88 -9.48
CA GLY A 527 -11.81 -7.06 -8.57
C GLY A 527 -13.08 -7.57 -9.25
N ASP A 528 -13.75 -8.47 -8.55
CA ASP A 528 -15.15 -8.79 -8.77
C ASP A 528 -15.98 -7.94 -7.83
N PHE A 529 -16.89 -7.17 -8.39
CA PHE A 529 -17.72 -6.21 -7.68
C PHE A 529 -19.18 -6.60 -7.78
N ARG A 530 -19.90 -6.52 -6.64
CA ARG A 530 -21.33 -6.79 -6.58
C ARG A 530 -22.05 -5.65 -5.88
N ILE A 531 -23.12 -5.16 -6.48
CA ILE A 531 -24.03 -4.25 -5.82
C ILE A 531 -24.88 -5.10 -4.88
N THR A 532 -24.82 -4.77 -3.60
CA THR A 532 -25.52 -5.45 -2.51
C THR A 532 -26.40 -4.43 -1.81
N ARG A 533 -27.59 -4.85 -1.34
CA ARG A 533 -28.48 -4.00 -0.53
C ARG A 533 -28.44 -4.42 0.92
N ASP A 534 -28.63 -3.45 1.78
CA ASP A 534 -28.81 -3.65 3.20
C ASP A 534 -30.04 -2.91 3.71
N GLU A 535 -31.06 -3.66 4.06
CA GLU A 535 -32.32 -3.18 4.61
C GLU A 535 -32.52 -3.62 6.06
N ILE A 536 -31.54 -4.36 6.62
CA ILE A 536 -31.62 -4.96 7.93
C ILE A 536 -30.98 -4.02 8.95
N PRO A 537 -31.71 -3.53 9.96
CA PRO A 537 -31.10 -2.72 11.02
C PRO A 537 -30.01 -3.46 11.79
N PRO A 538 -29.03 -2.74 12.34
CA PRO A 538 -28.02 -3.33 13.21
C PRO A 538 -28.66 -3.98 14.44
N PHE A 539 -28.00 -4.97 15.02
CA PHE A 539 -28.44 -5.53 16.29
C PHE A 539 -27.86 -4.75 17.49
N VAL A 540 -28.64 -4.70 18.57
CA VAL A 540 -28.24 -4.09 19.85
C VAL A 540 -28.62 -5.07 20.96
N ARG A 541 -27.62 -5.50 21.74
CA ARG A 541 -27.84 -6.42 22.87
C ARG A 541 -27.18 -5.87 24.12
N LEU A 542 -27.96 -5.69 25.18
CA LEU A 542 -27.43 -5.34 26.51
C LEU A 542 -26.65 -6.55 27.07
N VAL A 543 -25.36 -6.32 27.39
CA VAL A 543 -24.47 -7.34 27.96
C VAL A 543 -24.35 -7.20 29.47
N ARG A 544 -24.26 -5.94 29.95
CA ARG A 544 -24.12 -5.65 31.39
C ARG A 544 -24.81 -4.35 31.74
N LYS A 545 -25.50 -4.36 32.89
CA LYS A 545 -26.12 -3.18 33.53
C LYS A 545 -25.67 -3.10 34.98
N THR A 546 -25.04 -2.01 35.36
CA THR A 546 -24.76 -1.63 36.76
C THR A 546 -25.17 -0.17 36.97
N PRO A 547 -25.27 0.33 38.20
CA PRO A 547 -25.58 1.74 38.43
C PRO A 547 -24.60 2.72 37.77
N GLU A 548 -23.35 2.29 37.53
CA GLU A 548 -22.28 3.13 36.99
C GLU A 548 -21.97 2.85 35.52
N LYS A 549 -22.42 1.70 34.98
CA LYS A 549 -21.97 1.28 33.65
C LYS A 549 -23.02 0.46 32.92
N LEU A 550 -23.30 0.85 31.68
CA LEU A 550 -24.00 0.06 30.68
C LEU A 550 -23.00 -0.46 29.66
N VAL A 551 -23.14 -1.73 29.27
CA VAL A 551 -22.33 -2.33 28.22
C VAL A 551 -23.26 -3.02 27.23
N PHE A 552 -23.10 -2.69 25.96
CA PHE A 552 -23.84 -3.29 24.85
C PHE A 552 -22.90 -3.99 23.90
N GLN A 553 -23.40 -5.02 23.27
CA GLN A 553 -22.83 -5.54 22.03
C GLN A 553 -23.68 -5.01 20.88
N ILE A 554 -23.02 -4.38 19.90
CA ILE A 554 -23.67 -3.85 18.70
C ILE A 554 -22.96 -4.39 17.46
N GLY A 555 -23.68 -4.61 16.38
CA GLY A 555 -23.08 -5.07 15.15
C GLY A 555 -24.06 -5.03 13.99
N ASP A 556 -23.51 -5.18 12.80
CA ASP A 556 -24.24 -5.28 11.56
C ASP A 556 -23.51 -6.23 10.61
N ASP A 557 -24.25 -7.22 10.07
CA ASP A 557 -23.67 -8.29 9.26
C ASP A 557 -23.41 -7.88 7.81
N ASN A 558 -24.09 -6.84 7.32
CA ASN A 558 -24.06 -6.45 5.92
C ASN A 558 -23.18 -5.22 5.67
N SER A 559 -23.69 -4.01 5.96
CA SER A 559 -22.99 -2.76 5.65
C SER A 559 -21.99 -2.36 6.73
N GLY A 560 -22.22 -2.76 7.97
CA GLY A 560 -21.42 -2.42 9.15
C GLY A 560 -21.93 -1.17 9.86
N ILE A 561 -21.53 -1.00 11.12
CA ILE A 561 -21.92 0.15 11.95
C ILE A 561 -21.36 1.44 11.35
N SER A 562 -22.21 2.45 11.23
CA SER A 562 -21.87 3.82 10.86
C SER A 562 -21.57 4.67 12.09
N HIS A 563 -22.58 4.83 12.93
CA HIS A 563 -22.50 5.62 14.18
C HIS A 563 -23.60 5.19 15.15
N PHE A 564 -23.52 5.75 16.34
CA PHE A 564 -24.53 5.54 17.39
C PHE A 564 -24.71 6.83 18.19
N LYS A 565 -25.88 6.98 18.82
CA LYS A 565 -26.18 8.05 19.78
C LYS A 565 -26.91 7.49 20.98
N ALA A 566 -26.50 7.87 22.16
CA ALA A 566 -27.22 7.51 23.38
C ALA A 566 -27.76 8.77 24.08
N TYR A 567 -28.90 8.62 24.73
CA TYR A 567 -29.54 9.68 25.48
C TYR A 567 -29.97 9.17 26.85
N LEU A 568 -29.80 10.01 27.86
CA LEU A 568 -30.33 9.79 29.20
C LEU A 568 -31.24 10.97 29.58
N ASN A 569 -32.51 10.68 29.86
CA ASN A 569 -33.53 11.71 30.12
C ASN A 569 -33.56 12.79 29.02
N GLY A 570 -33.40 12.37 27.75
CA GLY A 570 -33.39 13.23 26.57
C GLY A 570 -32.13 14.04 26.35
N LYS A 571 -31.09 13.92 27.20
CA LYS A 571 -29.78 14.55 27.02
C LYS A 571 -28.79 13.56 26.44
N PHE A 572 -27.93 14.02 25.51
CA PHE A 572 -26.87 13.20 24.94
C PHE A 572 -25.97 12.62 26.04
N LEU A 573 -25.69 11.32 25.95
CA LEU A 573 -24.80 10.58 26.82
C LEU A 573 -23.66 10.00 25.99
N LEU A 574 -22.43 10.42 26.25
CA LEU A 574 -21.26 9.91 25.56
C LEU A 574 -21.05 8.42 25.89
N MET A 575 -20.85 7.63 24.85
CA MET A 575 -20.47 6.22 24.95
C MET A 575 -19.17 5.97 24.17
N GLU A 576 -18.34 5.06 24.68
CA GLU A 576 -17.11 4.59 24.06
C GLU A 576 -17.38 3.31 23.26
N TYR A 577 -16.69 3.13 22.13
CA TYR A 577 -16.87 1.97 21.26
C TYR A 577 -15.55 1.32 20.87
N GLU A 578 -15.50 0.00 20.93
CA GLU A 578 -14.37 -0.82 20.48
C GLU A 578 -14.89 -1.82 19.43
N HIS A 579 -14.52 -1.60 18.18
CA HIS A 579 -15.04 -2.32 17.03
C HIS A 579 -14.60 -3.78 16.93
N LYS A 580 -13.40 -4.15 17.47
CA LYS A 580 -12.83 -5.50 17.38
C LYS A 580 -13.65 -6.53 18.15
N ASN A 581 -14.22 -6.10 19.30
CA ASN A 581 -15.11 -6.92 20.13
C ASN A 581 -16.58 -6.52 19.96
N ALA A 582 -16.86 -5.53 19.13
CA ALA A 582 -18.19 -4.97 18.89
C ALA A 582 -18.86 -4.50 20.19
N LEU A 583 -18.07 -3.91 21.12
CA LEU A 583 -18.54 -3.47 22.43
C LEU A 583 -18.69 -1.97 22.49
N LEU A 584 -19.82 -1.54 23.07
CA LEU A 584 -20.19 -0.16 23.31
C LEU A 584 -20.49 0.00 24.81
N TRP A 585 -19.93 1.01 25.47
CA TRP A 585 -20.17 1.24 26.90
C TRP A 585 -20.24 2.72 27.24
N THR A 586 -20.95 3.04 28.33
CA THR A 586 -21.02 4.42 28.86
C THR A 586 -19.63 4.91 29.21
N ASP A 587 -19.32 6.15 28.87
CA ASP A 587 -18.04 6.78 29.22
C ASP A 587 -17.78 6.64 30.72
N PRO A 588 -16.66 6.05 31.17
CA PRO A 588 -16.36 5.86 32.59
C PRO A 588 -16.18 7.18 33.36
N ARG A 589 -16.09 8.30 32.67
CA ARG A 589 -15.98 9.65 33.22
C ARG A 589 -17.35 10.31 33.46
N THR A 590 -18.43 9.67 33.08
CA THR A 590 -19.79 10.14 33.38
C THR A 590 -20.00 10.19 34.89
N THR A 591 -20.21 11.38 35.42
CA THR A 591 -20.38 11.61 36.89
C THR A 591 -21.85 11.61 37.30
N GLU A 592 -22.78 11.74 36.36
CA GLU A 592 -24.20 11.70 36.64
C GLU A 592 -24.67 10.25 36.84
N PRO A 593 -25.57 10.01 37.84
CA PRO A 593 -26.14 8.69 38.01
C PRO A 593 -26.89 8.22 36.76
N LEU A 594 -26.68 6.97 36.35
CA LEU A 594 -27.39 6.37 35.22
C LEU A 594 -28.82 5.95 35.67
N THR A 595 -29.70 6.95 35.80
CA THR A 595 -31.11 6.75 36.24
C THR A 595 -32.08 7.51 35.34
N GLY A 596 -33.23 6.89 35.06
CA GLY A 596 -34.28 7.46 34.22
C GLY A 596 -34.39 6.84 32.84
N ASP A 597 -34.94 7.57 31.90
CA ASP A 597 -35.20 7.10 30.54
C ASP A 597 -33.90 7.04 29.71
N PHE A 598 -33.48 5.83 29.35
CA PHE A 598 -32.33 5.59 28.49
C PHE A 598 -32.77 5.18 27.08
N GLU A 599 -32.15 5.82 26.08
CA GLU A 599 -32.34 5.50 24.67
C GLU A 599 -31.00 5.35 23.99
N LEU A 600 -30.78 4.26 23.24
CA LEU A 600 -29.63 4.03 22.38
C LEU A 600 -30.09 3.83 20.93
N GLN A 601 -29.62 4.66 20.03
CA GLN A 601 -29.83 4.60 18.59
C GLN A 601 -28.54 4.13 17.94
N VAL A 602 -28.61 3.06 17.13
CA VAL A 602 -27.46 2.52 16.40
C VAL A 602 -27.79 2.51 14.91
N PHE A 603 -26.92 3.05 14.10
CA PHE A 603 -27.09 3.19 12.65
C PHE A 603 -26.03 2.37 11.91
N ASP A 604 -26.46 1.67 10.87
CA ASP A 604 -25.55 1.09 9.89
C ASP A 604 -25.14 2.12 8.83
N LYS A 605 -24.25 1.72 7.92
CA LYS A 605 -23.75 2.60 6.85
C LYS A 605 -24.79 2.87 5.74
N MET A 606 -25.90 2.13 5.72
CA MET A 606 -27.01 2.34 4.79
C MET A 606 -28.18 3.11 5.44
N GLY A 607 -27.99 3.58 6.67
CA GLY A 607 -28.96 4.38 7.39
C GLY A 607 -30.12 3.58 7.97
N ASN A 608 -30.01 2.25 8.09
CA ASN A 608 -30.97 1.50 8.89
C ASN A 608 -30.65 1.73 10.36
N MET A 609 -31.69 1.90 11.18
CA MET A 609 -31.58 2.27 12.59
C MET A 609 -32.24 1.23 13.49
N GLN A 610 -31.53 0.81 14.52
CA GLN A 610 -32.08 0.07 15.66
C GLN A 610 -32.10 0.99 16.87
N VAL A 611 -33.23 0.99 17.58
CA VAL A 611 -33.43 1.72 18.84
C VAL A 611 -33.61 0.75 20.00
N TYR A 612 -32.82 0.96 21.06
CA TYR A 612 -32.98 0.26 22.34
C TYR A 612 -33.42 1.26 23.41
N LYS A 613 -34.52 0.97 24.13
CA LYS A 613 -35.03 1.82 25.21
C LYS A 613 -35.23 1.02 26.49
N THR A 614 -34.91 1.64 27.62
CA THR A 614 -35.16 1.06 28.95
C THR A 614 -35.20 2.18 29.99
N ILE A 615 -35.81 1.89 31.13
CA ILE A 615 -35.74 2.71 32.34
C ILE A 615 -34.58 2.15 33.19
N LEU A 616 -33.67 3.03 33.58
CA LEU A 616 -32.49 2.71 34.38
C LEU A 616 -32.75 2.89 35.87
#